data_6d2a164f6ead4cd1c3a85af56c86675b
#
_entry.id   6d2a164f6ead4cd1c3a85af56c86675b
#
_cell.length_a   1.000
_cell.length_b   1.000
_cell.length_c   1.000
_cell.angle_alpha   90.00
_cell.angle_beta   90.00
_cell.angle_gamma   90.00
#
_symmetry.space_group_name_H-M   'P 1'
#
loop_
_entity.id
_entity.type
_entity.pdbx_description
1 polymer ?
#
loop_
_entity_poly.entity_id
_entity_poly.type
_entity_poly.pdbx_seq_one_letter_code
_entity_poly.pdbx_strand_id
1 'polypeptide(L)'
;MAKTVELQIEKSRNLIGGLRKHLATGVGGGVDTSEINNMENVLEALAAANDECDRLRAELSVKVKNMNQLLQTAKAAYIEQKRTIKGYYPQEQWAQYGVPDKR
;
A
#
# COMPACT_ATOMS: atom_id res chain seq x y z
N MET A 1 -2.16 -5.50 -6.70
CA MET A 1 -1.18 -5.30 -7.77
C MET A 1 -1.71 -4.31 -8.80
N ALA A 2 -0.87 -3.41 -9.30
CA ALA A 2 -1.31 -2.45 -10.29
C ALA A 2 -1.49 -3.12 -11.66
N LYS A 3 -2.71 -3.10 -12.15
CA LYS A 3 -3.06 -3.75 -13.42
C LYS A 3 -2.25 -3.21 -14.59
N THR A 4 -1.97 -1.92 -14.60
CA THR A 4 -1.12 -1.28 -15.61
C THR A 4 0.28 -1.88 -15.63
N VAL A 5 0.84 -2.14 -14.44
CA VAL A 5 2.19 -2.74 -14.32
C VAL A 5 2.17 -4.17 -14.83
N GLU A 6 1.18 -4.96 -14.44
CA GLU A 6 1.05 -6.36 -14.91
C GLU A 6 0.94 -6.43 -16.43
N LEU A 7 0.10 -5.59 -17.02
CA LEU A 7 -0.09 -5.55 -18.47
C LEU A 7 1.20 -5.15 -19.20
N GLN A 8 1.93 -4.19 -18.66
CA GLN A 8 3.18 -3.76 -19.28
C GLN A 8 4.24 -4.86 -19.22
N ILE A 9 4.34 -5.56 -18.10
CA ILE A 9 5.26 -6.69 -17.96
C ILE A 9 4.91 -7.77 -18.98
N GLU A 10 3.63 -8.12 -19.10
CA GLU A 10 3.17 -9.13 -20.06
C GLU A 10 3.52 -8.74 -21.50
N LYS A 11 3.18 -7.52 -21.91
CA LYS A 11 3.47 -7.02 -23.26
C LYS A 11 4.96 -7.04 -23.54
N SER A 12 5.77 -6.61 -22.59
CA SER A 12 7.20 -6.53 -22.74
C SER A 12 7.84 -7.91 -22.83
N ARG A 13 7.36 -8.88 -22.04
CA ARG A 13 7.83 -10.26 -22.09
C ARG A 13 7.49 -10.91 -23.42
N ASN A 14 6.31 -10.63 -23.95
CA ASN A 14 5.90 -11.12 -25.26
C ASN A 14 6.82 -10.56 -26.35
N LEU A 15 7.15 -9.27 -26.27
CA LEU A 15 8.08 -8.65 -27.21
C LEU A 15 9.47 -9.28 -27.14
N ILE A 16 9.99 -9.46 -25.92
CA ILE A 16 11.28 -10.09 -25.68
C ILE A 16 11.32 -11.50 -26.28
N GLY A 17 10.27 -12.27 -26.03
CA GLY A 17 10.15 -13.63 -26.60
C GLY A 17 10.21 -13.66 -28.10
N GLY A 18 9.49 -12.73 -28.72
CA GLY A 18 9.51 -12.59 -30.18
C GLY A 18 10.89 -12.18 -30.72
N LEU A 19 11.52 -11.21 -30.07
CA LEU A 19 12.85 -10.73 -30.45
C LEU A 19 13.90 -11.83 -30.34
N ARG A 20 13.90 -12.58 -29.24
CA ARG A 20 14.85 -13.70 -29.04
C ARG A 20 14.66 -14.79 -30.10
N LYS A 21 13.42 -15.08 -30.44
CA LYS A 21 13.10 -16.07 -31.44
C LYS A 21 13.66 -15.66 -32.83
N HIS A 22 13.49 -14.39 -33.18
CA HIS A 22 14.00 -13.87 -34.47
C HIS A 22 15.51 -13.76 -34.48
N LEU A 23 16.14 -13.38 -33.37
CA LEU A 23 17.61 -13.38 -33.28
C LEU A 23 18.17 -14.78 -33.45
N ALA A 24 17.52 -15.79 -32.91
CA ALA A 24 17.95 -17.18 -33.05
C ALA A 24 17.88 -17.66 -34.48
N THR A 25 16.98 -17.09 -35.30
CA THR A 25 16.87 -17.43 -36.73
C THR A 25 17.71 -16.53 -37.63
N GLY A 26 18.45 -15.58 -37.06
CA GLY A 26 19.28 -14.64 -37.82
C GLY A 26 18.55 -13.45 -38.40
N VAL A 27 17.29 -13.24 -38.02
CA VAL A 27 16.45 -12.14 -38.51
C VAL A 27 16.18 -11.14 -37.37
N GLY A 28 17.24 -10.53 -36.87
CA GLY A 28 17.16 -9.73 -35.65
C GLY A 28 16.72 -8.28 -35.77
N GLY A 29 16.64 -7.75 -36.95
CA GLY A 29 16.03 -6.46 -37.23
C GLY A 29 16.44 -5.27 -36.39
N GLY A 30 17.71 -5.00 -36.17
CA GLY A 30 18.16 -3.76 -35.52
C GLY A 30 18.19 -3.73 -34.00
N VAL A 31 17.70 -4.75 -33.35
CA VAL A 31 17.76 -4.86 -31.90
C VAL A 31 18.82 -5.88 -31.52
N ASP A 32 19.79 -5.50 -30.71
CA ASP A 32 20.85 -6.42 -30.31
C ASP A 32 20.53 -7.13 -28.98
N THR A 33 21.32 -8.18 -28.67
CA THR A 33 21.15 -8.98 -27.46
C THR A 33 21.33 -8.14 -26.20
N SER A 34 22.24 -7.16 -26.25
CA SER A 34 22.47 -6.27 -25.10
C SER A 34 21.22 -5.46 -24.74
N GLU A 35 20.54 -4.94 -25.77
CA GLU A 35 19.29 -4.18 -25.55
C GLU A 35 18.19 -5.07 -24.96
N ILE A 36 18.07 -6.31 -25.43
CA ILE A 36 17.11 -7.28 -24.93
C ILE A 36 17.42 -7.61 -23.46
N ASN A 37 18.69 -7.83 -23.14
CA ASN A 37 19.11 -8.13 -21.77
C ASN A 37 18.83 -6.96 -20.83
N ASN A 38 19.08 -5.73 -21.30
CA ASN A 38 18.77 -4.53 -20.51
C ASN A 38 17.27 -4.43 -20.24
N MET A 39 16.46 -4.71 -21.24
CA MET A 39 15.00 -4.69 -21.09
C MET A 39 14.53 -5.74 -20.08
N GLU A 40 15.08 -6.96 -20.14
CA GLU A 40 14.77 -8.00 -19.15
C GLU A 40 15.14 -7.57 -17.74
N ASN A 41 16.31 -6.96 -17.56
CA ASN A 41 16.75 -6.48 -16.25
C ASN A 41 15.79 -5.43 -15.69
N VAL A 42 15.32 -4.51 -16.54
CA VAL A 42 14.34 -3.50 -16.13
C VAL A 42 13.01 -4.16 -15.74
N LEU A 43 12.57 -5.17 -16.49
CA LEU A 43 11.33 -5.89 -16.19
C LEU A 43 11.42 -6.66 -14.87
N GLU A 44 12.56 -7.28 -14.60
CA GLU A 44 12.77 -7.96 -13.32
C GLU A 44 12.72 -6.98 -12.17
N ALA A 45 13.35 -5.81 -12.31
CA ALA A 45 13.32 -4.76 -11.32
C ALA A 45 11.89 -4.24 -11.11
N LEU A 46 11.15 -4.07 -12.20
CA LEU A 46 9.76 -3.62 -12.15
C LEU A 46 8.88 -4.64 -11.43
N ALA A 47 9.02 -5.92 -11.74
CA ALA A 47 8.26 -6.99 -11.09
C ALA A 47 8.57 -7.04 -9.59
N ALA A 48 9.85 -6.95 -9.23
CA ALA A 48 10.25 -6.95 -7.81
C ALA A 48 9.69 -5.75 -7.06
N ALA A 49 9.73 -4.56 -7.68
CA ALA A 49 9.18 -3.34 -7.09
C ALA A 49 7.67 -3.46 -6.91
N ASN A 50 6.98 -4.05 -7.87
CA ASN A 50 5.54 -4.27 -7.79
C ASN A 50 5.18 -5.22 -6.65
N ASP A 51 5.92 -6.31 -6.49
CA ASP A 51 5.73 -7.27 -5.41
C ASP A 51 5.97 -6.62 -4.05
N GLU A 52 7.00 -5.77 -3.94
CA GLU A 52 7.30 -5.01 -2.73
C GLU A 52 6.15 -4.06 -2.38
N CYS A 53 5.59 -3.37 -3.38
CA CYS A 53 4.43 -2.50 -3.16
C CYS A 53 3.22 -3.29 -2.66
N ASP A 54 2.98 -4.47 -3.22
CA ASP A 54 1.87 -5.33 -2.79
C ASP A 54 2.08 -5.78 -1.34
N ARG A 55 3.30 -6.15 -0.98
CA ARG A 55 3.64 -6.53 0.38
C ARG A 55 3.40 -5.38 1.35
N LEU A 56 3.85 -4.19 1.00
CA LEU A 56 3.67 -2.99 1.84
C LEU A 56 2.19 -2.62 1.98
N ARG A 57 1.40 -2.77 0.92
CA ARG A 57 -0.04 -2.53 0.99
C ARG A 57 -0.73 -3.51 1.93
N ALA A 58 -0.33 -4.79 1.89
CA ALA A 58 -0.88 -5.80 2.78
C ALA A 58 -0.52 -5.50 4.23
N GLU A 59 0.73 -5.13 4.51
CA GLU A 59 1.17 -4.74 5.85
C GLU A 59 0.42 -3.50 6.34
N LEU A 60 0.27 -2.50 5.46
CA LEU A 60 -0.45 -1.28 5.80
C LEU A 60 -1.91 -1.58 6.14
N SER A 61 -2.55 -2.46 5.37
CA SER A 61 -3.94 -2.84 5.61
C SER A 61 -4.12 -3.42 7.03
N VAL A 62 -3.21 -4.30 7.45
CA VAL A 62 -3.24 -4.86 8.81
C VAL A 62 -3.04 -3.78 9.86
N LYS A 63 -2.08 -2.87 9.65
CA LYS A 63 -1.79 -1.79 10.59
C LYS A 63 -2.94 -0.79 10.69
N VAL A 64 -3.60 -0.48 9.58
CA VAL A 64 -4.78 0.40 9.56
C VAL A 64 -5.92 -0.23 10.36
N LYS A 65 -6.14 -1.53 10.18
CA LYS A 65 -7.16 -2.26 10.92
C LYS A 65 -6.90 -2.19 12.43
N ASN A 66 -5.63 -2.43 12.82
CA ASN A 66 -5.22 -2.36 14.22
C ASN A 66 -5.40 -0.94 14.77
N MET A 67 -4.99 0.07 14.00
CA MET A 67 -5.17 1.47 14.39
C MET A 67 -6.65 1.80 14.62
N ASN A 68 -7.52 1.33 13.73
CA ASN A 68 -8.96 1.57 13.86
C ASN A 68 -9.55 0.90 15.10
N GLN A 69 -9.07 -0.29 15.45
CA GLN A 69 -9.48 -0.97 16.68
C GLN A 69 -9.06 -0.17 17.92
N LEU A 70 -7.83 0.34 17.91
CA LEU A 70 -7.32 1.19 19.00
C LEU A 70 -8.12 2.49 19.09
N LEU A 71 -8.48 3.06 17.95
CA LEU A 71 -9.31 4.27 17.90
C LEU A 71 -10.68 4.01 18.58
N GLN A 72 -11.31 2.88 18.28
CA GLN A 72 -12.60 2.54 18.90
C GLN A 72 -12.45 2.35 20.40
N THR A 73 -11.38 1.70 20.84
CA THR A 73 -11.09 1.52 22.27
C THR A 73 -10.89 2.87 22.95
N ALA A 74 -10.14 3.78 22.32
CA ALA A 74 -9.89 5.12 22.86
C ALA A 74 -11.19 5.91 22.97
N LYS A 75 -12.04 5.84 21.96
CA LYS A 75 -13.35 6.51 21.98
C LYS A 75 -14.24 5.99 23.11
N ALA A 76 -14.27 4.67 23.28
CA ALA A 76 -15.08 4.06 24.35
C ALA A 76 -14.56 4.46 25.73
N ALA A 77 -13.25 4.47 25.92
CA ALA A 77 -12.63 4.90 27.18
C ALA A 77 -12.94 6.37 27.47
N TYR A 78 -12.86 7.22 26.45
CA TYR A 78 -13.18 8.64 26.58
C TYR A 78 -14.62 8.84 27.03
N ILE A 79 -15.57 8.17 26.37
CA ILE A 79 -17.00 8.27 26.70
C ILE A 79 -17.25 7.82 28.15
N GLU A 80 -16.63 6.72 28.56
CA GLU A 80 -16.79 6.18 29.89
C GLU A 80 -16.27 7.14 30.96
N GLN A 81 -15.06 7.68 30.77
CA GLN A 81 -14.48 8.61 31.73
C GLN A 81 -15.23 9.93 31.75
N LYS A 82 -15.68 10.41 30.61
CA LYS A 82 -16.50 11.61 30.50
C LYS A 82 -17.79 11.44 31.28
N ARG A 83 -18.43 10.28 31.16
CA ARG A 83 -19.67 9.97 31.92
C ARG A 83 -19.41 9.98 33.43
N THR A 84 -18.28 9.42 33.85
CA THR A 84 -17.86 9.39 35.23
C THR A 84 -17.70 10.82 35.78
N ILE A 85 -16.99 11.68 35.04
CA ILE A 85 -16.78 13.08 35.44
C ILE A 85 -18.14 13.81 35.58
N LYS A 86 -18.98 13.64 34.56
CA LYS A 86 -20.30 14.29 34.59
C LYS A 86 -21.20 13.80 35.70
N GLY A 87 -21.01 12.56 36.14
CA GLY A 87 -21.78 11.98 37.25
C GLY A 87 -21.30 12.39 38.61
N TYR A 88 -20.01 12.70 38.77
CA TYR A 88 -19.44 13.01 40.11
C TYR A 88 -19.21 14.49 40.37
N TYR A 89 -19.12 15.32 39.33
CA TYR A 89 -18.76 16.72 39.49
C TYR A 89 -19.82 17.63 38.89
N PRO A 90 -20.03 18.82 39.49
CA PRO A 90 -20.96 19.78 38.90
C PRO A 90 -20.42 20.34 37.59
N GLN A 91 -21.32 20.80 36.74
CA GLN A 91 -21.02 21.27 35.39
C GLN A 91 -19.93 22.31 35.35
N GLU A 92 -19.87 23.23 36.29
CA GLU A 92 -18.86 24.28 36.34
C GLU A 92 -17.44 23.76 36.57
N GLN A 93 -17.29 22.49 36.99
CA GLN A 93 -15.97 21.88 37.19
C GLN A 93 -15.53 20.99 36.00
N TRP A 94 -16.40 20.73 35.06
CA TRP A 94 -16.10 19.81 33.95
C TRP A 94 -14.90 20.26 33.14
N ALA A 95 -14.78 21.56 32.87
CA ALA A 95 -13.66 22.10 32.06
C ALA A 95 -12.30 21.84 32.72
N GLN A 96 -12.23 21.78 34.05
CA GLN A 96 -11.00 21.48 34.78
C GLN A 96 -10.48 20.07 34.48
N TYR A 97 -11.38 19.17 34.09
CA TYR A 97 -11.06 17.80 33.74
C TYR A 97 -11.01 17.57 32.24
N GLY A 98 -10.99 18.64 31.46
CA GLY A 98 -10.91 18.54 30.02
C GLY A 98 -12.22 18.12 29.34
N VAL A 99 -13.33 18.15 30.06
CA VAL A 99 -14.63 17.79 29.50
C VAL A 99 -15.35 19.07 29.05
N PRO A 100 -15.82 19.12 27.78
CA PRO A 100 -16.54 20.30 27.32
C PRO A 100 -17.76 20.61 28.19
N ASP A 101 -18.02 21.89 28.40
CA ASP A 101 -19.15 22.37 29.22
C ASP A 101 -20.44 22.35 28.40
N LYS A 102 -20.76 21.19 27.83
CA LYS A 102 -21.96 20.95 27.03
C LYS A 102 -22.61 19.65 27.49
N ARG A 103 -23.91 19.64 27.41
CA ARG A 103 -24.68 18.43 27.74
C ARG A 103 -24.90 17.54 26.53
#